data_8e985fe3392c3f7cee0384a2753c590e
#
_entry.id   8e985fe3392c3f7cee0384a2753c590e
#
_cell.length_a   1.000
_cell.length_b   1.000
_cell.length_c   1.000
_cell.angle_alpha   90.00
_cell.angle_beta   90.00
_cell.angle_gamma   90.00
#
_symmetry.space_group_name_H-M   'P 1'
#
loop_
_entity.id
_entity.type
_entity.pdbx_description
1 polymer ?
#
loop_
_entity_poly.entity_id
_entity_poly.type
_entity_poly.pdbx_seq_one_letter_code
_entity_poly.pdbx_strand_id
1 'polypeptide(L)'
;VNSILSNGDINECSITIINTYGFPINTQIYEEIPYQLGLRELSFKVKITSQSKEKIAYDLEPKERGEYSFGNTIVLVRSPLSLVIRRYELDTVKQVSVYPSYIHLNKYNLKNFKYFTSQVGNKKTRKIGHSTEFEQIKDYVKGDDIRYINWKASAKKNQLMVNQYIDERAQQVYCLIDSGRAMEMPFDGLTLLDYSINSSLAISQVIIKNHDKAGVLYFNKKVEKILPADKATSQMPRILNVLYNLKTEFYESNFEKLYAQVKFKINHRSLLLLYTNFEDMNAMKRQLPYLKGLAKNNVLVVIFFQNSEIEKVIHSTSEHQTDYYYKSVSEKLSYQKKQMVKELNKNGIQSVLTDPHRLTIDSINKYLEIKARGLL
;
A
#
# COMPACT_ATOMS: atom_id res chain seq x y z
N VAL A 1 23.80 6.99 -6.60
CA VAL A 1 22.36 6.82 -6.37
C VAL A 1 22.13 5.48 -5.68
N ASN A 2 21.20 5.40 -4.75
CA ASN A 2 20.77 4.14 -4.13
C ASN A 2 20.25 3.16 -5.21
N SER A 3 20.36 1.85 -4.98
CA SER A 3 19.83 0.85 -5.91
C SER A 3 18.30 0.80 -5.96
N ILE A 4 17.64 1.39 -4.97
CA ILE A 4 16.18 1.41 -4.80
C ILE A 4 15.77 2.81 -4.38
N LEU A 5 14.76 3.37 -5.05
CA LEU A 5 14.12 4.64 -4.69
C LEU A 5 12.65 4.40 -4.33
N SER A 6 12.07 5.33 -3.57
CA SER A 6 10.67 5.32 -3.14
C SER A 6 9.87 6.34 -3.93
N ASN A 7 8.74 5.94 -4.52
CA ASN A 7 7.87 6.79 -5.33
C ASN A 7 7.09 7.78 -4.46
N GLY A 8 7.05 9.07 -4.86
CA GLY A 8 6.36 10.13 -4.13
C GLY A 8 7.02 10.50 -2.79
N ASP A 9 8.23 10.02 -2.54
CA ASP A 9 9.01 10.32 -1.35
C ASP A 9 10.31 11.03 -1.73
N ILE A 10 10.84 11.85 -0.82
CA ILE A 10 12.17 12.45 -0.95
C ILE A 10 13.22 11.37 -0.68
N ASN A 11 14.05 11.08 -1.68
CA ASN A 11 15.11 10.10 -1.61
C ASN A 11 16.46 10.82 -1.58
N GLU A 12 17.18 10.72 -0.47
CA GLU A 12 18.52 11.28 -0.33
C GLU A 12 19.53 10.48 -1.18
N CYS A 13 20.17 11.15 -2.12
CA CYS A 13 21.22 10.62 -2.97
C CYS A 13 22.54 11.35 -2.69
N SER A 14 23.66 10.74 -3.04
CA SER A 14 24.95 11.41 -2.86
C SER A 14 25.96 11.01 -3.94
N ILE A 15 26.76 12.00 -4.35
CA ILE A 15 27.93 11.83 -5.20
C ILE A 15 29.17 12.07 -4.34
N THR A 16 30.14 11.16 -4.45
CA THR A 16 31.40 11.31 -3.74
C THR A 16 32.50 11.50 -4.77
N ILE A 17 33.28 12.57 -4.60
CA ILE A 17 34.40 12.92 -5.47
C ILE A 17 35.67 12.96 -4.66
N ILE A 18 36.75 12.38 -5.21
CA ILE A 18 38.07 12.37 -4.62
C ILE A 18 38.99 13.17 -5.54
N ASN A 19 39.57 14.23 -5.02
CA ASN A 19 40.60 15.01 -5.74
C ASN A 19 41.98 14.37 -5.51
N THR A 20 42.55 13.79 -6.55
CA THR A 20 43.89 13.19 -6.52
C THR A 20 45.00 14.16 -6.95
N TYR A 21 44.66 15.40 -7.37
CA TYR A 21 45.61 16.42 -7.71
C TYR A 21 46.28 17.02 -6.48
N GLY A 22 47.54 17.44 -6.61
CA GLY A 22 48.29 18.15 -5.58
C GLY A 22 47.86 19.62 -5.36
N PHE A 23 46.81 20.08 -5.99
CA PHE A 23 46.27 21.44 -5.92
C PHE A 23 44.74 21.44 -5.84
N PRO A 24 44.14 22.52 -5.32
CA PRO A 24 42.67 22.64 -5.27
C PRO A 24 42.10 22.77 -6.67
N ILE A 25 40.94 22.18 -6.90
CA ILE A 25 40.22 22.21 -8.18
C ILE A 25 38.84 22.75 -8.04
N ASN A 26 38.33 23.43 -9.08
CA ASN A 26 36.93 23.79 -9.20
C ASN A 26 36.27 22.77 -10.15
N THR A 27 35.27 22.07 -9.65
CA THR A 27 34.56 21.03 -10.40
C THR A 27 33.13 21.46 -10.73
N GLN A 28 32.68 21.10 -11.91
CA GLN A 28 31.28 21.16 -12.28
C GLN A 28 30.87 19.76 -12.73
N ILE A 29 29.89 19.18 -12.07
CA ILE A 29 29.44 17.80 -12.25
C ILE A 29 28.08 17.87 -12.91
N TYR A 30 27.89 17.08 -13.92
CA TYR A 30 26.62 16.86 -14.59
C TYR A 30 26.27 15.39 -14.49
N GLU A 31 25.09 15.10 -14.00
CA GLU A 31 24.55 13.74 -13.93
C GLU A 31 23.43 13.59 -14.97
N GLU A 32 23.54 12.59 -15.83
CA GLU A 32 22.48 12.26 -16.78
C GLU A 32 21.37 11.52 -16.06
N ILE A 33 20.34 12.27 -15.72
CA ILE A 33 19.18 11.74 -15.00
C ILE A 33 18.08 11.26 -15.97
N PRO A 34 17.31 10.23 -15.57
CA PRO A 34 16.17 9.75 -16.34
C PRO A 34 15.11 10.84 -16.53
N TYR A 35 14.52 10.90 -17.73
CA TYR A 35 13.49 11.89 -18.08
C TYR A 35 12.25 11.82 -17.18
N GLN A 36 11.96 10.62 -16.60
CA GLN A 36 10.84 10.39 -15.69
C GLN A 36 10.91 11.21 -14.39
N LEU A 37 12.10 11.73 -14.03
CA LEU A 37 12.26 12.61 -12.87
C LEU A 37 11.77 14.04 -13.13
N GLY A 38 11.47 14.38 -14.39
CA GLY A 38 11.00 15.71 -14.78
C GLY A 38 12.02 16.85 -14.59
N LEU A 39 13.26 16.53 -14.24
CA LEU A 39 14.36 17.47 -14.12
C LEU A 39 15.10 17.54 -15.46
N ARG A 40 15.41 18.74 -15.95
CA ARG A 40 16.13 18.89 -17.22
C ARG A 40 17.63 18.66 -17.09
N GLU A 41 18.23 19.17 -16.01
CA GLU A 41 19.65 19.05 -15.75
C GLU A 41 19.91 19.03 -14.25
N LEU A 42 20.79 18.13 -13.82
CA LEU A 42 21.30 18.08 -12.45
C LEU A 42 22.79 18.44 -12.50
N SER A 43 23.14 19.62 -12.02
CA SER A 43 24.54 20.08 -12.02
C SER A 43 24.96 20.64 -10.67
N PHE A 44 26.18 20.31 -10.27
CA PHE A 44 26.76 20.74 -9.01
C PHE A 44 28.10 21.44 -9.25
N LYS A 45 28.31 22.59 -8.62
CA LYS A 45 29.60 23.31 -8.65
C LYS A 45 30.24 23.23 -7.29
N VAL A 46 31.39 22.60 -7.19
CA VAL A 46 32.10 22.38 -5.93
C VAL A 46 33.59 22.65 -6.08
N LYS A 47 34.18 23.30 -5.07
CA LYS A 47 35.61 23.50 -4.95
C LYS A 47 36.17 22.44 -4.00
N ILE A 48 37.11 21.63 -4.48
CA ILE A 48 37.69 20.52 -3.73
C ILE A 48 39.14 20.83 -3.46
N THR A 49 39.54 20.78 -2.19
CA THR A 49 40.94 21.00 -1.77
C THR A 49 41.86 19.88 -2.27
N SER A 50 43.17 20.12 -2.24
CA SER A 50 44.16 19.14 -2.66
C SER A 50 44.02 17.84 -1.86
N GLN A 51 44.07 16.70 -2.54
CA GLN A 51 44.04 15.34 -1.96
C GLN A 51 42.90 15.11 -0.96
N SER A 52 41.74 15.69 -1.21
CA SER A 52 40.58 15.59 -0.32
C SER A 52 39.41 14.91 -1.00
N LYS A 53 38.49 14.49 -0.15
CA LYS A 53 37.24 13.84 -0.54
C LYS A 53 36.07 14.77 -0.20
N GLU A 54 35.16 15.00 -1.14
CA GLU A 54 33.95 15.77 -0.95
C GLU A 54 32.72 14.93 -1.26
N LYS A 55 31.67 15.06 -0.43
CA LYS A 55 30.42 14.38 -0.60
C LYS A 55 29.31 15.39 -0.83
N ILE A 56 28.65 15.33 -1.96
CA ILE A 56 27.52 16.19 -2.35
C ILE A 56 26.26 15.37 -2.13
N ALA A 57 25.39 15.84 -1.25
CA ALA A 57 24.06 15.27 -1.07
C ALA A 57 23.05 16.04 -1.90
N TYR A 58 22.08 15.34 -2.46
CA TYR A 58 20.95 15.89 -3.21
C TYR A 58 19.74 14.99 -3.10
N ASP A 59 18.56 15.58 -3.30
CA ASP A 59 17.29 14.90 -3.15
C ASP A 59 16.66 14.61 -4.51
N LEU A 60 16.09 13.40 -4.63
CA LEU A 60 15.30 12.98 -5.79
C LEU A 60 13.89 12.60 -5.33
N GLU A 61 12.88 13.08 -6.05
CA GLU A 61 11.48 12.74 -5.83
C GLU A 61 10.88 12.12 -7.10
N PRO A 62 10.96 10.80 -7.26
CA PRO A 62 10.34 10.11 -8.40
C PRO A 62 8.81 10.21 -8.32
N LYS A 63 8.17 10.57 -9.43
CA LYS A 63 6.70 10.68 -9.52
C LYS A 63 6.05 9.42 -10.07
N GLU A 64 6.80 8.57 -10.72
CA GLU A 64 6.32 7.32 -11.31
C GLU A 64 7.11 6.13 -10.77
N ARG A 65 6.48 4.97 -10.73
CA ARG A 65 7.12 3.70 -10.39
C ARG A 65 7.72 3.05 -11.64
N GLY A 66 8.73 2.22 -11.45
CA GLY A 66 9.32 1.46 -12.55
C GLY A 66 10.83 1.45 -12.51
N GLU A 67 11.42 1.17 -13.66
CA GLU A 67 12.87 1.13 -13.82
C GLU A 67 13.37 2.44 -14.41
N TYR A 68 14.34 3.05 -13.74
CA TYR A 68 14.99 4.29 -14.13
C TYR A 68 16.42 4.01 -14.53
N SER A 69 16.80 4.45 -15.74
CA SER A 69 18.16 4.32 -16.23
C SER A 69 18.90 5.64 -16.05
N PHE A 70 19.81 5.69 -15.10
CA PHE A 70 20.75 6.80 -14.95
C PHE A 70 21.88 6.63 -15.98
N GLY A 71 22.27 7.72 -16.64
CA GLY A 71 23.33 7.72 -17.64
C GLY A 71 24.71 7.97 -17.05
N ASN A 72 25.58 8.56 -17.85
CA ASN A 72 26.95 8.87 -17.48
C ASN A 72 27.02 10.10 -16.57
N THR A 73 28.08 10.14 -15.75
CA THR A 73 28.42 11.35 -14.99
C THR A 73 29.56 12.08 -15.67
N ILE A 74 29.32 13.34 -16.07
CA ILE A 74 30.32 14.20 -16.70
C ILE A 74 30.87 15.15 -15.64
N VAL A 75 32.20 15.17 -15.48
CA VAL A 75 32.89 16.05 -14.54
C VAL A 75 33.83 16.98 -15.30
N LEU A 76 33.56 18.27 -15.23
CA LEU A 76 34.43 19.32 -15.74
C LEU A 76 35.31 19.82 -14.60
N VAL A 77 36.62 19.60 -14.73
CA VAL A 77 37.61 20.02 -13.74
C VAL A 77 38.34 21.23 -14.28
N ARG A 78 38.36 22.33 -13.49
CA ARG A 78 39.07 23.58 -13.79
C ARG A 78 40.23 23.75 -12.84
N SER A 79 41.38 24.16 -13.38
CA SER A 79 42.57 24.55 -12.59
C SER A 79 42.25 25.80 -11.74
N PRO A 80 43.04 26.14 -10.71
CA PRO A 80 42.80 27.33 -9.87
C PRO A 80 42.72 28.64 -10.67
N LEU A 81 43.53 28.77 -11.71
CA LEU A 81 43.53 29.93 -12.62
C LEU A 81 42.46 29.84 -13.74
N SER A 82 41.69 28.74 -13.79
CA SER A 82 40.66 28.48 -14.79
C SER A 82 41.13 28.53 -16.26
N LEU A 83 42.42 28.43 -16.51
CA LEU A 83 43.01 28.46 -17.86
C LEU A 83 42.81 27.14 -18.65
N VAL A 84 42.63 26.04 -17.92
CA VAL A 84 42.42 24.71 -18.50
C VAL A 84 41.19 24.08 -17.90
N ILE A 85 40.36 23.53 -18.78
CA ILE A 85 39.20 22.71 -18.42
C ILE A 85 39.41 21.31 -18.95
N ARG A 86 39.38 20.32 -18.06
CA ARG A 86 39.44 18.92 -18.43
C ARG A 86 38.12 18.26 -18.21
N ARG A 87 37.59 17.60 -19.25
CA ARG A 87 36.34 16.81 -19.17
C ARG A 87 36.70 15.36 -18.86
N TYR A 88 36.03 14.83 -17.85
CA TYR A 88 36.02 13.40 -17.55
C TYR A 88 34.59 12.91 -17.74
N GLU A 89 34.46 11.81 -18.47
CA GLU A 89 33.20 11.09 -18.64
C GLU A 89 33.36 9.74 -17.94
N LEU A 90 32.51 9.52 -16.95
CA LEU A 90 32.54 8.32 -16.12
C LEU A 90 31.34 7.46 -16.51
N ASP A 91 31.62 6.21 -16.88
CA ASP A 91 30.56 5.22 -17.12
C ASP A 91 29.94 4.82 -15.79
N THR A 92 28.86 5.51 -15.45
CA THR A 92 28.10 5.32 -14.21
C THR A 92 26.69 4.82 -14.49
N VAL A 93 26.46 4.30 -15.70
CA VAL A 93 25.17 3.77 -16.11
C VAL A 93 24.65 2.78 -15.08
N LYS A 94 23.51 3.09 -14.50
CA LYS A 94 22.88 2.28 -13.46
C LYS A 94 21.37 2.24 -13.63
N GLN A 95 20.83 1.02 -13.62
CA GLN A 95 19.38 0.83 -13.50
C GLN A 95 18.99 0.88 -12.02
N VAL A 96 18.02 1.73 -11.71
CA VAL A 96 17.49 1.94 -10.36
C VAL A 96 16.01 1.66 -10.39
N SER A 97 15.57 0.76 -9.52
CA SER A 97 14.14 0.42 -9.41
C SER A 97 13.46 1.40 -8.45
N VAL A 98 12.39 2.04 -8.92
CA VAL A 98 11.54 2.91 -8.11
C VAL A 98 10.35 2.09 -7.63
N TYR A 99 10.34 1.79 -6.33
CA TYR A 99 9.27 1.04 -5.68
C TYR A 99 8.16 1.96 -5.19
N PRO A 100 6.95 1.42 -4.96
CA PRO A 100 5.89 2.14 -4.25
C PRO A 100 6.40 2.71 -2.92
N SER A 101 5.77 3.78 -2.42
CA SER A 101 6.19 4.46 -1.19
C SER A 101 6.34 3.48 -0.02
N TYR A 102 7.57 3.04 0.23
CA TYR A 102 7.91 2.12 1.33
C TYR A 102 8.50 2.83 2.55
N ILE A 103 8.98 4.07 2.38
CA ILE A 103 9.57 4.85 3.49
C ILE A 103 8.51 5.10 4.56
N HIS A 104 7.27 5.40 4.14
CA HIS A 104 6.15 5.60 5.05
C HIS A 104 5.62 4.33 5.70
N LEU A 105 5.92 3.13 5.17
CA LEU A 105 5.47 1.86 5.75
C LEU A 105 5.91 1.70 7.21
N ASN A 106 7.10 2.19 7.55
CA ASN A 106 7.61 2.13 8.92
C ASN A 106 6.85 3.06 9.90
N LYS A 107 6.17 4.10 9.40
CA LYS A 107 5.35 5.00 10.22
C LYS A 107 4.06 4.32 10.70
N TYR A 108 3.56 3.32 9.97
CA TYR A 108 2.38 2.53 10.36
C TYR A 108 2.71 1.43 11.38
N ASN A 109 3.50 1.78 12.41
CA ASN A 109 3.73 0.88 13.53
C ASN A 109 2.45 0.72 14.36
N LEU A 110 2.06 -0.54 14.63
CA LEU A 110 0.88 -0.95 15.39
C LEU A 110 0.74 -0.27 16.77
N LYS A 111 1.79 0.36 17.29
CA LYS A 111 1.73 1.11 18.56
C LYS A 111 0.72 2.26 18.51
N ASN A 112 0.56 2.91 17.35
CA ASN A 112 -0.39 4.00 17.17
C ASN A 112 -1.83 3.52 16.98
N PHE A 113 -2.03 2.24 16.60
CA PHE A 113 -3.35 1.65 16.38
C PHE A 113 -3.94 0.98 17.62
N LYS A 114 -3.16 0.77 18.70
CA LYS A 114 -3.67 0.24 19.99
C LYS A 114 -4.75 1.11 20.62
N TYR A 115 -4.79 2.41 20.32
CA TYR A 115 -5.83 3.30 20.83
C TYR A 115 -7.22 3.01 20.23
N PHE A 116 -7.31 2.50 19.02
CA PHE A 116 -8.61 2.17 18.39
C PHE A 116 -9.19 0.84 18.87
N THR A 117 -8.37 -0.12 19.25
CA THR A 117 -8.83 -1.41 19.80
C THR A 117 -9.38 -1.29 21.22
N SER A 118 -9.03 -0.25 21.97
CA SER A 118 -9.55 -0.03 23.34
C SER A 118 -10.93 0.62 23.37
N GLN A 119 -11.38 1.29 22.32
CA GLN A 119 -12.73 1.90 22.24
C GLN A 119 -13.80 0.95 21.68
N VAL A 120 -13.43 -0.05 20.88
CA VAL A 120 -14.35 -1.13 20.49
C VAL A 120 -14.28 -2.16 21.60
N GLY A 121 -15.25 -2.12 22.52
CA GLY A 121 -15.30 -3.01 23.69
C GLY A 121 -14.99 -4.45 23.31
N ASN A 122 -13.88 -4.95 23.88
CA ASN A 122 -13.33 -6.29 23.68
C ASN A 122 -14.31 -7.37 24.19
N LYS A 123 -15.39 -7.63 23.46
CA LYS A 123 -16.04 -8.93 23.51
C LYS A 123 -15.24 -9.89 22.65
N LYS A 124 -14.17 -10.45 23.21
CA LYS A 124 -13.55 -11.65 22.67
C LYS A 124 -14.63 -12.72 22.58
N THR A 125 -15.15 -12.96 21.38
CA THR A 125 -16.02 -14.11 21.13
C THR A 125 -15.15 -15.35 21.26
N ARG A 126 -15.21 -15.99 22.42
CA ARG A 126 -14.51 -17.24 22.72
C ARG A 126 -15.11 -18.33 21.87
N LYS A 127 -14.49 -18.67 20.75
CA LYS A 127 -14.71 -19.93 20.05
C LYS A 127 -13.67 -20.92 20.56
N ILE A 128 -14.12 -21.97 21.23
CA ILE A 128 -13.28 -23.07 21.66
C ILE A 128 -12.84 -23.83 20.38
N GLY A 129 -11.54 -23.81 20.07
CA GLY A 129 -10.94 -24.48 18.92
C GLY A 129 -9.71 -25.29 19.32
N HIS A 130 -9.28 -26.22 18.45
CA HIS A 130 -8.07 -27.03 18.63
C HIS A 130 -6.80 -26.26 18.26
N SER A 131 -6.54 -25.15 18.92
CA SER A 131 -5.37 -24.30 18.66
C SER A 131 -4.20 -24.67 19.56
N THR A 132 -3.00 -24.38 19.10
CA THR A 132 -1.75 -24.69 19.79
C THR A 132 -1.23 -23.56 20.68
N GLU A 133 -1.85 -22.38 20.70
CA GLU A 133 -1.43 -21.30 21.59
C GLU A 133 -2.12 -21.37 22.95
N PHE A 134 -1.29 -21.53 23.99
CA PHE A 134 -1.72 -21.54 25.38
C PHE A 134 -2.18 -20.14 25.82
N GLU A 135 -3.42 -20.01 26.31
CA GLU A 135 -3.95 -18.75 26.86
C GLU A 135 -3.79 -18.69 28.38
N GLN A 136 -4.41 -19.65 29.06
CA GLN A 136 -4.43 -19.69 30.51
C GLN A 136 -4.78 -21.09 31.01
N ILE A 137 -4.55 -21.32 32.31
CA ILE A 137 -5.05 -22.49 33.01
C ILE A 137 -6.33 -22.08 33.74
N LYS A 138 -7.44 -22.74 33.45
CA LYS A 138 -8.73 -22.53 34.17
C LYS A 138 -9.17 -23.77 34.91
N ASP A 139 -10.14 -23.61 35.80
CA ASP A 139 -10.79 -24.73 36.45
C ASP A 139 -11.57 -25.59 35.44
N TYR A 140 -11.49 -26.90 35.55
CA TYR A 140 -12.20 -27.84 34.69
C TYR A 140 -13.70 -27.70 34.90
N VAL A 141 -14.46 -27.55 33.83
CA VAL A 141 -15.92 -27.58 33.84
C VAL A 141 -16.40 -28.80 33.03
N LYS A 142 -17.45 -29.46 33.51
CA LYS A 142 -18.03 -30.62 32.82
C LYS A 142 -18.39 -30.25 31.36
N GLY A 143 -17.69 -30.88 30.38
CA GLY A 143 -17.77 -30.55 28.97
C GLY A 143 -16.46 -30.04 28.35
N ASP A 144 -15.46 -29.71 29.17
CA ASP A 144 -14.11 -29.42 28.68
C ASP A 144 -13.42 -30.73 28.23
N ASP A 145 -12.57 -30.64 27.19
CA ASP A 145 -11.86 -31.79 26.63
C ASP A 145 -10.78 -32.30 27.62
N ILE A 146 -10.92 -33.57 28.02
CA ILE A 146 -10.06 -34.26 28.99
C ILE A 146 -8.59 -34.29 28.56
N ARG A 147 -8.33 -34.24 27.27
CA ARG A 147 -6.97 -34.26 26.69
C ARG A 147 -6.15 -33.02 27.06
N TYR A 148 -6.81 -31.93 27.45
CA TYR A 148 -6.14 -30.69 27.84
C TYR A 148 -6.00 -30.51 29.36
N ILE A 149 -6.26 -31.54 30.16
CA ILE A 149 -6.06 -31.46 31.60
C ILE A 149 -4.59 -31.23 31.90
N ASN A 150 -4.34 -30.22 32.71
CA ASN A 150 -3.00 -29.90 33.22
C ASN A 150 -2.79 -30.60 34.58
N TRP A 151 -2.27 -31.82 34.55
CA TRP A 151 -2.05 -32.62 35.74
C TRP A 151 -1.14 -31.94 36.79
N LYS A 152 -0.14 -31.18 36.34
CA LYS A 152 0.77 -30.46 37.23
C LYS A 152 0.06 -29.32 37.99
N ALA A 153 -0.76 -28.54 37.28
CA ALA A 153 -1.55 -27.48 37.90
C ALA A 153 -2.66 -28.04 38.79
N SER A 154 -3.30 -29.15 38.37
CA SER A 154 -4.33 -29.83 39.11
C SER A 154 -3.81 -30.36 40.45
N ALA A 155 -2.63 -30.99 40.45
CA ALA A 155 -1.99 -31.49 41.68
C ALA A 155 -1.64 -30.34 42.66
N LYS A 156 -1.23 -29.16 42.11
CA LYS A 156 -0.89 -28.00 42.96
C LYS A 156 -2.10 -27.33 43.58
N LYS A 157 -3.25 -27.30 42.87
CA LYS A 157 -4.48 -26.64 43.35
C LYS A 157 -5.48 -27.58 44.00
N ASN A 158 -5.22 -28.87 43.99
CA ASN A 158 -6.14 -29.93 44.47
C ASN A 158 -7.53 -29.91 43.77
N GLN A 159 -7.59 -29.39 42.56
CA GLN A 159 -8.77 -29.30 41.71
C GLN A 159 -8.37 -29.55 40.25
N LEU A 160 -9.27 -30.16 39.46
CA LEU A 160 -8.97 -30.39 38.04
C LEU A 160 -8.82 -29.06 37.29
N MET A 161 -7.68 -28.89 36.64
CA MET A 161 -7.33 -27.70 35.87
C MET A 161 -7.15 -28.08 34.41
N VAL A 162 -7.59 -27.21 33.49
CA VAL A 162 -7.50 -27.42 32.06
C VAL A 162 -6.71 -26.27 31.40
N ASN A 163 -5.81 -26.64 30.50
CA ASN A 163 -5.18 -25.68 29.63
C ASN A 163 -6.20 -25.16 28.61
N GLN A 164 -6.43 -23.88 28.62
CA GLN A 164 -7.25 -23.23 27.63
C GLN A 164 -6.36 -22.73 26.50
N TYR A 165 -6.68 -23.13 25.27
CA TYR A 165 -5.99 -22.69 24.05
C TYR A 165 -6.89 -21.77 23.25
N ILE A 166 -6.31 -20.74 22.60
CA ILE A 166 -7.01 -19.88 21.67
C ILE A 166 -6.85 -20.45 20.26
N ASP A 167 -7.94 -20.54 19.52
CA ASP A 167 -7.88 -20.89 18.10
C ASP A 167 -7.46 -19.65 17.28
N GLU A 168 -6.16 -19.44 17.21
CA GLU A 168 -5.59 -18.42 16.32
C GLU A 168 -5.45 -18.99 14.91
N ARG A 169 -6.59 -19.20 14.25
CA ARG A 169 -6.57 -19.52 12.80
C ARG A 169 -6.08 -18.29 12.04
N ALA A 170 -4.86 -18.37 11.52
CA ALA A 170 -4.33 -17.35 10.63
C ALA A 170 -5.30 -17.15 9.45
N GLN A 171 -5.97 -15.99 9.44
CA GLN A 171 -7.00 -15.67 8.46
C GLN A 171 -6.37 -15.27 7.13
N GLN A 172 -7.03 -15.61 6.02
CA GLN A 172 -6.56 -15.22 4.70
C GLN A 172 -7.16 -13.86 4.32
N VAL A 173 -6.31 -12.92 3.99
CA VAL A 173 -6.70 -11.57 3.54
C VAL A 173 -6.07 -11.32 2.18
N TYR A 174 -6.88 -11.00 1.20
CA TYR A 174 -6.44 -10.67 -0.15
C TYR A 174 -6.73 -9.21 -0.47
N CYS A 175 -5.70 -8.49 -0.92
CA CYS A 175 -5.87 -7.20 -1.57
C CYS A 175 -6.11 -7.44 -3.07
N LEU A 176 -7.29 -7.07 -3.55
CA LEU A 176 -7.69 -7.14 -4.95
C LEU A 176 -7.57 -5.74 -5.55
N ILE A 177 -6.64 -5.54 -6.48
CA ILE A 177 -6.34 -4.24 -7.04
C ILE A 177 -6.85 -4.18 -8.48
N ASP A 178 -7.75 -3.25 -8.71
CA ASP A 178 -8.20 -2.88 -10.05
C ASP A 178 -7.11 -2.04 -10.73
N SER A 179 -6.63 -2.46 -11.90
CA SER A 179 -5.67 -1.72 -12.71
C SER A 179 -6.27 -1.18 -14.01
N GLY A 180 -7.60 -1.09 -14.08
CA GLY A 180 -8.31 -0.55 -15.22
C GLY A 180 -8.32 0.97 -15.28
N ARG A 181 -8.91 1.52 -16.35
CA ARG A 181 -8.94 2.95 -16.67
C ARG A 181 -9.42 3.84 -15.52
N ALA A 182 -10.41 3.39 -14.74
CA ALA A 182 -10.96 4.18 -13.64
C ALA A 182 -9.95 4.47 -12.51
N MET A 183 -8.81 3.76 -12.47
CA MET A 183 -7.75 3.91 -11.49
C MET A 183 -6.61 4.81 -11.96
N GLU A 184 -6.62 5.25 -13.22
CA GLU A 184 -5.66 6.20 -13.80
C GLU A 184 -5.85 7.64 -13.30
N MET A 185 -6.99 7.95 -12.73
CA MET A 185 -7.33 9.30 -12.28
C MET A 185 -6.21 9.87 -11.39
N PRO A 186 -5.59 11.01 -11.79
CA PRO A 186 -4.55 11.63 -11.01
C PRO A 186 -5.13 12.31 -9.77
N PHE A 187 -4.39 12.26 -8.68
CA PHE A 187 -4.69 12.94 -7.43
C PHE A 187 -3.39 13.30 -6.74
N ASP A 188 -3.15 14.60 -6.53
CA ASP A 188 -1.97 15.15 -5.84
C ASP A 188 -0.63 14.52 -6.29
N GLY A 189 -0.44 14.44 -7.61
CA GLY A 189 0.79 13.93 -8.25
C GLY A 189 0.92 12.42 -8.37
N LEU A 190 -0.01 11.64 -7.80
CA LEU A 190 -0.06 10.18 -7.90
C LEU A 190 -1.40 9.74 -8.51
N THR A 191 -1.46 8.52 -9.05
CA THR A 191 -2.72 7.94 -9.52
C THR A 191 -3.46 7.23 -8.38
N LEU A 192 -4.77 7.00 -8.53
CA LEU A 192 -5.54 6.19 -7.58
C LEU A 192 -4.96 4.76 -7.48
N LEU A 193 -4.38 4.25 -8.56
CA LEU A 193 -3.66 2.98 -8.54
C LEU A 193 -2.45 3.03 -7.59
N ASP A 194 -1.66 4.12 -7.63
CA ASP A 194 -0.50 4.29 -6.74
C ASP A 194 -0.92 4.30 -5.27
N TYR A 195 -1.99 5.03 -4.94
CA TYR A 195 -2.55 5.03 -3.59
C TYR A 195 -3.02 3.63 -3.16
N SER A 196 -3.67 2.88 -4.06
CA SER A 196 -4.14 1.51 -3.78
C SER A 196 -2.98 0.56 -3.55
N ILE A 197 -1.90 0.68 -4.30
CA ILE A 197 -0.69 -0.13 -4.14
C ILE A 197 -0.01 0.20 -2.81
N ASN A 198 0.18 1.47 -2.50
CA ASN A 198 0.77 1.91 -1.24
C ASN A 198 -0.05 1.42 -0.03
N SER A 199 -1.39 1.53 -0.11
CA SER A 199 -2.29 1.01 0.90
C SER A 199 -2.22 -0.51 1.02
N SER A 200 -2.18 -1.24 -0.11
CA SER A 200 -2.07 -2.70 -0.13
C SER A 200 -0.78 -3.21 0.49
N LEU A 201 0.34 -2.50 0.28
CA LEU A 201 1.62 -2.80 0.92
C LEU A 201 1.57 -2.57 2.42
N ALA A 202 1.05 -1.42 2.85
CA ALA A 202 0.95 -1.08 4.26
C ALA A 202 0.05 -2.07 5.03
N ILE A 203 -1.12 -2.38 4.48
CA ILE A 203 -2.04 -3.32 5.11
C ILE A 203 -1.49 -4.76 5.12
N SER A 204 -0.79 -5.19 4.05
CA SER A 204 -0.15 -6.50 4.01
C SER A 204 0.91 -6.65 5.11
N GLN A 205 1.67 -5.59 5.39
CA GLN A 205 2.62 -5.59 6.51
C GLN A 205 1.90 -5.72 7.87
N VAL A 206 0.77 -5.02 8.03
CA VAL A 206 -0.06 -5.12 9.27
C VAL A 206 -0.65 -6.52 9.41
N ILE A 207 -1.16 -7.11 8.33
CA ILE A 207 -1.72 -8.47 8.31
C ILE A 207 -0.67 -9.50 8.75
N ILE A 208 0.53 -9.47 8.15
CA ILE A 208 1.62 -10.39 8.48
C ILE A 208 2.08 -10.20 9.94
N LYS A 209 2.19 -8.95 10.42
CA LYS A 209 2.52 -8.67 11.84
C LYS A 209 1.45 -9.17 12.81
N ASN A 210 0.20 -9.27 12.37
CA ASN A 210 -0.90 -9.85 13.15
C ASN A 210 -1.03 -11.38 12.98
N HIS A 211 0.01 -12.04 12.43
CA HIS A 211 0.05 -13.49 12.18
C HIS A 211 -1.00 -14.01 11.20
N ASP A 212 -1.68 -13.13 10.45
CA ASP A 212 -2.59 -13.48 9.38
C ASP A 212 -1.84 -13.66 8.05
N LYS A 213 -2.49 -14.28 7.07
CA LYS A 213 -1.93 -14.56 5.74
C LYS A 213 -2.30 -13.45 4.78
N ALA A 214 -1.30 -12.77 4.20
CA ALA A 214 -1.49 -11.72 3.20
C ALA A 214 -1.31 -12.27 1.79
N GLY A 215 -2.28 -12.01 0.92
CA GLY A 215 -2.23 -12.29 -0.51
C GLY A 215 -2.59 -11.07 -1.33
N VAL A 216 -2.18 -11.05 -2.60
CA VAL A 216 -2.46 -9.95 -3.53
C VAL A 216 -2.89 -10.50 -4.88
N LEU A 217 -3.86 -9.84 -5.48
CA LEU A 217 -4.32 -10.09 -6.84
C LEU A 217 -4.54 -8.74 -7.52
N TYR A 218 -4.13 -8.63 -8.78
CA TYR A 218 -4.51 -7.48 -9.59
C TYR A 218 -5.14 -7.91 -10.92
N PHE A 219 -6.04 -7.09 -11.41
CA PHE A 219 -6.84 -7.41 -12.58
C PHE A 219 -7.21 -6.15 -13.38
N ASN A 220 -7.41 -6.36 -14.68
CA ASN A 220 -7.98 -5.40 -15.62
C ASN A 220 -8.95 -6.14 -16.55
N LYS A 221 -8.67 -6.24 -17.84
CA LYS A 221 -9.43 -7.07 -18.80
C LYS A 221 -9.39 -8.56 -18.45
N LYS A 222 -8.36 -9.00 -17.72
CA LYS A 222 -8.18 -10.35 -17.16
C LYS A 222 -7.52 -10.26 -15.78
N VAL A 223 -7.50 -11.36 -15.05
CA VAL A 223 -6.66 -11.45 -13.85
C VAL A 223 -5.23 -11.69 -14.30
N GLU A 224 -4.38 -10.70 -14.07
CA GLU A 224 -2.99 -10.74 -14.52
C GLU A 224 -2.11 -11.58 -13.61
N LYS A 225 -2.26 -11.43 -12.31
CA LYS A 225 -1.44 -12.13 -11.34
C LYS A 225 -2.17 -12.37 -10.03
N ILE A 226 -1.96 -13.54 -9.46
CA ILE A 226 -2.42 -13.91 -8.11
C ILE A 226 -1.22 -14.39 -7.32
N LEU A 227 -0.97 -13.74 -6.19
CA LEU A 227 -0.03 -14.20 -5.19
C LEU A 227 -0.85 -14.80 -4.02
N PRO A 228 -0.76 -16.12 -3.78
CA PRO A 228 -1.48 -16.77 -2.69
C PRO A 228 -1.16 -16.16 -1.34
N ALA A 229 -2.14 -16.20 -0.43
CA ALA A 229 -1.96 -15.65 0.91
C ALA A 229 -1.02 -16.52 1.76
N ASP A 230 0.01 -15.90 2.30
CA ASP A 230 1.00 -16.54 3.17
C ASP A 230 1.36 -15.62 4.35
N LYS A 231 1.80 -16.22 5.48
CA LYS A 231 2.26 -15.50 6.69
C LYS A 231 3.79 -15.41 6.80
N ALA A 232 4.52 -16.03 5.88
CA ALA A 232 5.98 -16.02 5.91
C ALA A 232 6.54 -14.60 5.78
N THR A 233 7.64 -14.31 6.46
CA THR A 233 8.34 -13.01 6.38
C THR A 233 8.80 -12.68 4.96
N SER A 234 9.08 -13.72 4.15
CA SER A 234 9.41 -13.59 2.72
C SER A 234 8.23 -13.17 1.83
N GLN A 235 7.01 -13.14 2.37
CA GLN A 235 5.82 -12.77 1.61
C GLN A 235 5.82 -11.28 1.23
N MET A 236 6.31 -10.41 2.14
CA MET A 236 6.34 -8.97 1.89
C MET A 236 7.21 -8.59 0.67
N PRO A 237 8.47 -9.08 0.53
CA PRO A 237 9.25 -8.91 -0.70
C PRO A 237 8.55 -9.44 -1.96
N ARG A 238 7.83 -10.57 -1.87
CA ARG A 238 7.08 -11.13 -3.01
C ARG A 238 5.92 -10.20 -3.42
N ILE A 239 5.17 -9.67 -2.45
CA ILE A 239 4.09 -8.70 -2.71
C ILE A 239 4.68 -7.45 -3.38
N LEU A 240 5.77 -6.94 -2.87
CA LEU A 240 6.45 -5.77 -3.42
C LEU A 240 6.85 -5.99 -4.88
N ASN A 241 7.49 -7.13 -5.20
CA ASN A 241 7.89 -7.49 -6.56
C ASN A 241 6.70 -7.69 -7.52
N VAL A 242 5.52 -8.05 -7.01
CA VAL A 242 4.31 -8.17 -7.83
C VAL A 242 3.75 -6.79 -8.17
N LEU A 243 3.86 -5.83 -7.26
CA LEU A 243 3.19 -4.54 -7.35
C LEU A 243 4.07 -3.41 -7.93
N TYR A 244 5.41 -3.52 -7.88
CA TYR A 244 6.29 -2.41 -8.23
C TYR A 244 6.16 -1.97 -9.70
N ASN A 245 5.94 -2.92 -10.61
CA ASN A 245 5.82 -2.66 -12.05
C ASN A 245 4.37 -2.60 -12.56
N LEU A 246 3.39 -2.64 -11.63
CA LEU A 246 1.98 -2.59 -11.99
C LEU A 246 1.63 -1.19 -12.52
N LYS A 247 1.20 -1.13 -13.78
CA LYS A 247 0.71 0.09 -14.44
C LYS A 247 -0.77 -0.06 -14.77
N THR A 248 -1.46 1.05 -14.91
CA THR A 248 -2.82 1.05 -15.45
C THR A 248 -2.79 0.73 -16.93
N GLU A 249 -3.77 -0.03 -17.37
CA GLU A 249 -4.07 -0.21 -18.78
C GLU A 249 -5.41 0.48 -19.06
N PHE A 250 -5.53 1.16 -20.21
CA PHE A 250 -6.74 1.90 -20.59
C PHE A 250 -7.96 1.02 -20.92
N TYR A 251 -8.03 -0.18 -20.37
CA TYR A 251 -9.16 -1.09 -20.50
C TYR A 251 -10.15 -0.98 -19.36
N GLU A 252 -11.41 -1.29 -19.63
CA GLU A 252 -12.42 -1.48 -18.59
C GLU A 252 -12.16 -2.80 -17.87
N SER A 253 -12.26 -2.75 -16.54
CA SER A 253 -11.98 -3.90 -15.67
C SER A 253 -13.10 -4.95 -15.75
N ASN A 254 -12.71 -6.21 -15.87
CA ASN A 254 -13.63 -7.34 -16.01
C ASN A 254 -13.86 -8.06 -14.67
N PHE A 255 -14.93 -7.69 -14.00
CA PHE A 255 -15.32 -8.27 -12.70
C PHE A 255 -15.86 -9.70 -12.81
N GLU A 256 -16.36 -10.10 -13.98
CA GLU A 256 -16.74 -11.50 -14.24
C GLU A 256 -15.54 -12.43 -14.15
N LYS A 257 -14.46 -12.08 -14.84
CA LYS A 257 -13.20 -12.83 -14.79
C LYS A 257 -12.57 -12.82 -13.41
N LEU A 258 -12.65 -11.69 -12.69
CA LEU A 258 -12.24 -11.58 -11.29
C LEU A 258 -13.00 -12.62 -10.45
N TYR A 259 -14.34 -12.62 -10.53
CA TYR A 259 -15.19 -13.55 -9.80
C TYR A 259 -14.83 -15.01 -10.09
N ALA A 260 -14.69 -15.37 -11.36
CA ALA A 260 -14.36 -16.73 -11.77
C ALA A 260 -12.99 -17.17 -11.20
N GLN A 261 -11.97 -16.32 -11.28
CA GLN A 261 -10.63 -16.63 -10.78
C GLN A 261 -10.56 -16.70 -9.25
N VAL A 262 -11.23 -15.77 -8.55
CA VAL A 262 -11.31 -15.82 -7.08
C VAL A 262 -11.99 -17.09 -6.62
N LYS A 263 -13.12 -17.48 -7.25
CA LYS A 263 -13.83 -18.70 -6.93
C LYS A 263 -12.98 -19.97 -7.17
N PHE A 264 -12.12 -19.95 -8.18
CA PHE A 264 -11.27 -21.11 -8.52
C PHE A 264 -10.01 -21.19 -7.66
N LYS A 265 -9.39 -20.04 -7.31
CA LYS A 265 -8.08 -20.00 -6.65
C LYS A 265 -8.16 -19.81 -5.14
N ILE A 266 -9.23 -19.19 -4.62
CA ILE A 266 -9.42 -18.92 -3.19
C ILE A 266 -10.49 -19.86 -2.65
N ASN A 267 -10.05 -21.04 -2.16
CA ASN A 267 -10.95 -22.10 -1.73
C ASN A 267 -11.43 -21.97 -0.28
N HIS A 268 -10.80 -21.09 0.50
CA HIS A 268 -11.17 -20.85 1.90
C HIS A 268 -11.85 -19.49 2.04
N ARG A 269 -12.79 -19.41 2.98
CA ARG A 269 -13.41 -18.13 3.33
C ARG A 269 -12.32 -17.12 3.73
N SER A 270 -12.28 -16.00 3.03
CA SER A 270 -11.22 -15.00 3.13
C SER A 270 -11.79 -13.59 3.21
N LEU A 271 -11.00 -12.64 3.73
CA LEU A 271 -11.29 -11.22 3.59
C LEU A 271 -10.76 -10.73 2.24
N LEU A 272 -11.63 -10.16 1.45
CA LEU A 272 -11.30 -9.56 0.15
C LEU A 272 -11.41 -8.05 0.27
N LEU A 273 -10.30 -7.34 0.19
CA LEU A 273 -10.20 -5.88 0.15
C LEU A 273 -10.08 -5.47 -1.31
N LEU A 274 -11.17 -5.06 -1.92
CA LEU A 274 -11.24 -4.69 -3.33
C LEU A 274 -11.04 -3.18 -3.48
N TYR A 275 -9.89 -2.78 -4.02
CA TYR A 275 -9.57 -1.40 -4.39
C TYR A 275 -10.00 -1.17 -5.83
N THR A 276 -11.00 -0.33 -6.02
CA THR A 276 -11.53 0.00 -7.35
C THR A 276 -12.12 1.41 -7.34
N ASN A 277 -12.55 1.91 -8.47
CA ASN A 277 -13.32 3.14 -8.55
C ASN A 277 -14.46 2.97 -9.55
N PHE A 278 -15.63 3.52 -9.21
CA PHE A 278 -16.79 3.53 -10.10
C PHE A 278 -17.04 4.96 -10.56
N GLU A 279 -17.14 5.17 -11.88
CA GLU A 279 -17.40 6.48 -12.44
C GLU A 279 -18.83 6.95 -12.08
N ASP A 280 -19.82 6.05 -12.25
CA ASP A 280 -21.21 6.34 -11.98
C ASP A 280 -21.97 5.14 -11.36
N MET A 281 -23.21 5.38 -10.96
CA MET A 281 -24.10 4.37 -10.38
C MET A 281 -24.39 3.21 -11.34
N ASN A 282 -24.44 3.46 -12.65
CA ASN A 282 -24.74 2.43 -13.65
C ASN A 282 -23.53 1.51 -13.82
N ALA A 283 -22.32 2.06 -13.84
CA ALA A 283 -21.09 1.28 -13.86
C ALA A 283 -21.02 0.33 -12.65
N MET A 284 -21.31 0.82 -11.43
CA MET A 284 -21.38 -0.02 -10.24
C MET A 284 -22.46 -1.09 -10.34
N LYS A 285 -23.67 -0.74 -10.78
CA LYS A 285 -24.79 -1.70 -10.90
C LYS A 285 -24.48 -2.83 -11.88
N ARG A 286 -23.78 -2.57 -12.97
CA ARG A 286 -23.33 -3.62 -13.92
C ARG A 286 -22.43 -4.65 -13.24
N GLN A 287 -21.60 -4.23 -12.28
CA GLN A 287 -20.66 -5.10 -11.58
C GLN A 287 -21.27 -5.77 -10.33
N LEU A 288 -22.41 -5.28 -9.86
CA LEU A 288 -23.06 -5.73 -8.61
C LEU A 288 -23.34 -7.25 -8.56
N PRO A 289 -23.76 -7.94 -9.64
CA PRO A 289 -23.95 -9.41 -9.60
C PRO A 289 -22.66 -10.16 -9.25
N TYR A 290 -21.51 -9.74 -9.80
CA TYR A 290 -20.21 -10.36 -9.55
C TYR A 290 -19.73 -10.06 -8.13
N LEU A 291 -19.93 -8.82 -7.66
CA LEU A 291 -19.62 -8.43 -6.28
C LEU A 291 -20.43 -9.23 -5.25
N LYS A 292 -21.73 -9.45 -5.51
CA LYS A 292 -22.58 -10.36 -4.70
C LYS A 292 -22.06 -11.79 -4.71
N GLY A 293 -21.61 -12.28 -5.87
CA GLY A 293 -21.01 -13.59 -6.02
C GLY A 293 -19.76 -13.75 -5.15
N LEU A 294 -18.87 -12.73 -5.13
CA LEU A 294 -17.69 -12.69 -4.26
C LEU A 294 -18.06 -12.66 -2.79
N ALA A 295 -19.06 -11.86 -2.41
CA ALA A 295 -19.49 -11.68 -1.02
C ALA A 295 -20.21 -12.92 -0.45
N LYS A 296 -20.73 -13.84 -1.28
CA LYS A 296 -21.44 -15.04 -0.84
C LYS A 296 -20.57 -15.98 0.01
N ASN A 297 -19.32 -16.18 -0.40
CA ASN A 297 -18.40 -17.12 0.26
C ASN A 297 -17.27 -16.43 1.05
N ASN A 298 -17.10 -15.13 0.86
CA ASN A 298 -16.02 -14.34 1.47
C ASN A 298 -16.60 -13.11 2.17
N VAL A 299 -15.78 -12.46 2.98
CA VAL A 299 -16.09 -11.13 3.49
C VAL A 299 -15.51 -10.13 2.48
N LEU A 300 -16.39 -9.47 1.71
CA LEU A 300 -15.99 -8.49 0.69
C LEU A 300 -16.10 -7.08 1.25
N VAL A 301 -15.03 -6.33 1.13
CA VAL A 301 -14.99 -4.88 1.38
C VAL A 301 -14.62 -4.19 0.09
N VAL A 302 -15.50 -3.37 -0.44
CA VAL A 302 -15.24 -2.53 -1.62
C VAL A 302 -14.75 -1.18 -1.14
N ILE A 303 -13.52 -0.84 -1.52
CA ILE A 303 -12.86 0.42 -1.17
C ILE A 303 -12.78 1.26 -2.43
N PHE A 304 -13.40 2.44 -2.43
CA PHE A 304 -13.42 3.33 -3.58
C PHE A 304 -13.29 4.79 -3.15
N PHE A 305 -12.99 5.65 -4.11
CA PHE A 305 -12.44 6.96 -3.83
C PHE A 305 -13.50 8.06 -3.91
N GLN A 306 -13.39 8.99 -2.98
CA GLN A 306 -14.03 10.31 -3.03
C GLN A 306 -12.96 11.32 -3.42
N ASN A 307 -13.28 12.21 -4.35
CA ASN A 307 -12.36 13.27 -4.72
C ASN A 307 -12.55 14.46 -3.77
N SER A 308 -11.53 14.75 -2.96
CA SER A 308 -11.54 15.88 -2.02
C SER A 308 -11.55 17.24 -2.71
N GLU A 309 -11.09 17.34 -3.98
CA GLU A 309 -11.20 18.57 -4.75
C GLU A 309 -12.65 18.92 -5.04
N ILE A 310 -13.50 17.92 -5.29
CA ILE A 310 -14.95 18.11 -5.44
C ILE A 310 -15.54 18.71 -4.16
N GLU A 311 -15.11 18.25 -2.99
CA GLU A 311 -15.58 18.82 -1.72
C GLU A 311 -15.12 20.28 -1.53
N LYS A 312 -13.90 20.62 -1.94
CA LYS A 312 -13.41 22.00 -1.91
C LYS A 312 -14.29 22.91 -2.80
N VAL A 313 -14.65 22.45 -4.01
CA VAL A 313 -15.54 23.18 -4.91
C VAL A 313 -16.94 23.38 -4.30
N ILE A 314 -17.48 22.37 -3.63
CA ILE A 314 -18.80 22.47 -2.96
C ILE A 314 -18.78 23.56 -1.87
N HIS A 315 -17.68 23.70 -1.14
CA HIS A 315 -17.57 24.65 -0.04
C HIS A 315 -16.96 26.01 -0.44
N SER A 316 -16.54 26.19 -1.70
CA SER A 316 -16.05 27.46 -2.18
C SER A 316 -17.13 28.53 -2.29
N THR A 317 -16.78 29.80 -2.17
CA THR A 317 -17.66 30.93 -2.47
C THR A 317 -17.87 31.02 -3.98
N SER A 318 -19.11 31.16 -4.43
CA SER A 318 -19.45 31.30 -5.84
C SER A 318 -19.55 32.77 -6.20
N GLU A 319 -18.68 33.25 -7.06
CA GLU A 319 -18.65 34.64 -7.53
C GLU A 319 -19.21 34.79 -8.97
N HIS A 320 -19.11 33.71 -9.76
CA HIS A 320 -19.58 33.71 -11.15
C HIS A 320 -20.68 32.67 -11.39
N GLN A 321 -21.46 32.86 -12.44
CA GLN A 321 -22.52 31.91 -12.83
C GLN A 321 -22.00 30.49 -13.12
N THR A 322 -20.79 30.38 -13.66
CA THR A 322 -20.10 29.12 -13.91
C THR A 322 -19.80 28.36 -12.61
N ASP A 323 -19.53 29.05 -11.51
CA ASP A 323 -19.23 28.43 -10.22
C ASP A 323 -20.44 27.70 -9.63
N TYR A 324 -21.64 28.28 -9.80
CA TYR A 324 -22.89 27.63 -9.39
C TYR A 324 -23.13 26.34 -10.17
N TYR A 325 -22.78 26.31 -11.47
CA TYR A 325 -22.88 25.10 -12.29
C TYR A 325 -21.89 24.03 -11.80
N TYR A 326 -20.61 24.37 -11.63
CA TYR A 326 -19.61 23.44 -11.11
C TYR A 326 -19.99 22.91 -9.72
N LYS A 327 -20.50 23.77 -8.85
CA LYS A 327 -20.97 23.38 -7.53
C LYS A 327 -22.12 22.37 -7.59
N SER A 328 -23.13 22.63 -8.41
CA SER A 328 -24.26 21.72 -8.60
C SER A 328 -23.84 20.35 -9.15
N VAL A 329 -22.92 20.32 -10.14
CA VAL A 329 -22.36 19.07 -10.68
C VAL A 329 -21.55 18.34 -9.60
N SER A 330 -20.75 19.04 -8.83
CA SER A 330 -19.94 18.49 -7.74
C SER A 330 -20.79 17.88 -6.63
N GLU A 331 -21.87 18.55 -6.23
CA GLU A 331 -22.85 18.04 -5.26
C GLU A 331 -23.51 16.75 -5.77
N LYS A 332 -23.90 16.72 -7.05
CA LYS A 332 -24.48 15.53 -7.69
C LYS A 332 -23.51 14.35 -7.68
N LEU A 333 -22.24 14.57 -8.03
CA LEU A 333 -21.22 13.53 -8.02
C LEU A 333 -20.96 12.99 -6.60
N SER A 334 -20.84 13.87 -5.61
CA SER A 334 -20.67 13.48 -4.20
C SER A 334 -21.89 12.68 -3.71
N TYR A 335 -23.10 13.12 -4.04
CA TYR A 335 -24.32 12.42 -3.69
C TYR A 335 -24.40 11.02 -4.32
N GLN A 336 -24.04 10.88 -5.60
CA GLN A 336 -23.99 9.57 -6.28
C GLN A 336 -23.02 8.61 -5.58
N LYS A 337 -21.83 9.06 -5.16
CA LYS A 337 -20.90 8.22 -4.39
C LYS A 337 -21.50 7.73 -3.08
N LYS A 338 -22.20 8.60 -2.34
CA LYS A 338 -22.92 8.22 -1.11
C LYS A 338 -24.07 7.24 -1.37
N GLN A 339 -24.75 7.37 -2.50
CA GLN A 339 -25.79 6.40 -2.93
C GLN A 339 -25.17 5.03 -3.25
N MET A 340 -23.99 4.97 -3.88
CA MET A 340 -23.28 3.71 -4.15
C MET A 340 -22.97 2.97 -2.85
N VAL A 341 -22.51 3.68 -1.80
CA VAL A 341 -22.29 3.10 -0.46
C VAL A 341 -23.57 2.45 0.08
N LYS A 342 -24.70 3.18 0.00
CA LYS A 342 -25.99 2.66 0.48
C LYS A 342 -26.44 1.42 -0.30
N GLU A 343 -26.24 1.42 -1.61
CA GLU A 343 -26.64 0.30 -2.46
C GLU A 343 -25.77 -0.94 -2.21
N LEU A 344 -24.46 -0.79 -2.04
CA LEU A 344 -23.57 -1.89 -1.67
C LEU A 344 -23.94 -2.47 -0.31
N ASN A 345 -24.13 -1.62 0.70
CA ASN A 345 -24.52 -2.06 2.04
C ASN A 345 -25.88 -2.76 2.07
N LYS A 346 -26.88 -2.29 1.30
CA LYS A 346 -28.17 -2.96 1.13
C LYS A 346 -28.05 -4.38 0.59
N ASN A 347 -27.01 -4.64 -0.21
CA ASN A 347 -26.72 -5.95 -0.77
C ASN A 347 -25.73 -6.78 0.10
N GLY A 348 -25.49 -6.38 1.35
CA GLY A 348 -24.61 -7.10 2.28
C GLY A 348 -23.12 -6.97 1.99
N ILE A 349 -22.73 -6.05 1.10
CA ILE A 349 -21.34 -5.78 0.73
C ILE A 349 -20.87 -4.60 1.55
N GLN A 350 -19.83 -4.81 2.36
CA GLN A 350 -19.22 -3.71 3.10
C GLN A 350 -18.48 -2.77 2.15
N SER A 351 -18.55 -1.48 2.40
CA SER A 351 -17.89 -0.49 1.55
C SER A 351 -17.21 0.59 2.38
N VAL A 352 -16.12 1.11 1.87
CA VAL A 352 -15.37 2.24 2.41
C VAL A 352 -15.24 3.27 1.30
N LEU A 353 -15.83 4.44 1.49
CA LEU A 353 -15.63 5.60 0.64
C LEU A 353 -14.63 6.52 1.35
N THR A 354 -13.48 6.74 0.75
CA THR A 354 -12.37 7.44 1.40
C THR A 354 -11.64 8.38 0.45
N ASP A 355 -11.01 9.40 1.03
CA ASP A 355 -10.05 10.24 0.35
C ASP A 355 -8.74 9.45 0.11
N PRO A 356 -8.05 9.63 -1.03
CA PRO A 356 -6.79 8.93 -1.32
C PRO A 356 -5.74 9.04 -0.22
N HIS A 357 -5.59 10.21 0.42
CA HIS A 357 -4.63 10.40 1.53
C HIS A 357 -4.96 9.57 2.77
N ARG A 358 -6.25 9.29 3.02
CA ARG A 358 -6.71 8.51 4.18
C ARG A 358 -6.86 7.03 3.89
N LEU A 359 -6.74 6.62 2.62
CA LEU A 359 -6.98 5.26 2.16
C LEU A 359 -6.30 4.20 3.01
N THR A 360 -5.02 4.38 3.30
CA THR A 360 -4.23 3.41 4.07
C THR A 360 -4.78 3.24 5.48
N ILE A 361 -5.09 4.34 6.15
CA ILE A 361 -5.61 4.33 7.53
C ILE A 361 -6.99 3.68 7.56
N ASP A 362 -7.87 4.07 6.66
CA ASP A 362 -9.25 3.57 6.62
C ASP A 362 -9.29 2.08 6.24
N SER A 363 -8.41 1.62 5.35
CA SER A 363 -8.27 0.20 5.00
C SER A 363 -7.78 -0.63 6.19
N ILE A 364 -6.77 -0.16 6.93
CA ILE A 364 -6.26 -0.84 8.12
C ILE A 364 -7.34 -0.89 9.20
N ASN A 365 -8.02 0.23 9.47
CA ASN A 365 -9.11 0.29 10.46
C ASN A 365 -10.23 -0.69 10.11
N LYS A 366 -10.58 -0.79 8.82
CA LYS A 366 -11.62 -1.70 8.36
C LYS A 366 -11.22 -3.17 8.54
N TYR A 367 -9.98 -3.51 8.24
CA TYR A 367 -9.45 -4.85 8.52
C TYR A 367 -9.51 -5.19 10.03
N LEU A 368 -9.04 -4.28 10.89
CA LEU A 368 -9.06 -4.47 12.34
C LEU A 368 -10.50 -4.58 12.89
N GLU A 369 -11.42 -3.78 12.38
CA GLU A 369 -12.85 -3.87 12.73
C GLU A 369 -13.42 -5.25 12.41
N ILE A 370 -13.17 -5.77 11.19
CA ILE A 370 -13.66 -7.08 10.75
C ILE A 370 -13.06 -8.19 11.60
N LYS A 371 -11.76 -8.11 11.89
CA LYS A 371 -11.06 -9.06 12.75
C LYS A 371 -11.62 -9.04 14.17
N ALA A 372 -11.85 -7.87 14.75
CA ALA A 372 -12.42 -7.72 16.09
C ALA A 372 -13.86 -8.26 16.20
N ARG A 373 -14.66 -8.14 15.13
CA ARG A 373 -16.03 -8.68 15.06
C ARG A 373 -16.08 -10.19 14.82
N GLY A 374 -14.96 -10.85 14.54
CA GLY A 374 -14.90 -12.30 14.26
C GLY A 374 -15.73 -12.71 13.02
N LEU A 375 -15.80 -11.89 12.00
CA LEU A 375 -16.57 -12.13 10.78
C LEU A 375 -15.86 -13.10 9.82
N LEU A 376 -14.61 -13.45 10.10
CA LEU A 376 -13.75 -14.30 9.29
C LEU A 376 -13.69 -15.72 9.84
#